data_cbbb1fd4da1993873fc01a8c784475cc
#
_entry.id   cbbb1fd4da1993873fc01a8c784475cc
#
_cell.length_a   1.000
_cell.length_b   1.000
_cell.length_c   1.000
_cell.angle_alpha   90.00
_cell.angle_beta   90.00
_cell.angle_gamma   90.00
#
_symmetry.space_group_name_H-M   'P 1'
#
loop_
_entity.id
_entity.type
_entity.pdbx_description
1 polymer ?
#
loop_
_entity_poly.entity_id
_entity_poly.type
_entity_poly.pdbx_seq_one_letter_code
_entity_poly.pdbx_strand_id
1 'polypeptide(L)'
;MSTPFYVSPQQAMADRAEYARKGIARGRSVVVLQYTDGIVFVAENPSRALHKVSEIYDRIAFAAVGRYNEFENLRIAGVRLADMRGYAYDRRDVTGRGLANAYAQTLGTIFTETQKPYEVEICIAQVGASPESDELYRITERAGR
;
A
#
# COMPACT_ATOMS: atom_id res chain seq x y z
N MET A 1 -43.03 0.12 7.07
CA MET A 1 -42.35 -0.09 6.78
C MET A 1 -41.28 0.33 6.95
N SER A 2 -40.78 0.49 7.23
CA SER A 2 -39.86 0.89 7.46
C SER A 2 -38.86 1.01 6.81
N THR A 3 -38.03 1.61 6.86
CA THR A 3 -36.97 1.69 6.12
C THR A 3 -35.76 1.50 6.86
N PRO A 4 -35.55 0.38 7.37
CA PRO A 4 -34.33 0.06 8.07
C PRO A 4 -33.11 0.07 7.15
N PHE A 5 -33.29 0.40 5.88
CA PHE A 5 -32.21 0.30 4.93
C PHE A 5 -31.48 1.62 4.68
N TYR A 6 -31.92 2.71 5.30
CA TYR A 6 -31.17 3.93 5.17
C TYR A 6 -29.93 3.91 6.08
N VAL A 7 -28.78 4.19 5.52
CA VAL A 7 -27.51 4.28 6.24
C VAL A 7 -26.95 5.66 5.99
N SER A 8 -26.57 6.38 7.06
CA SER A 8 -25.97 7.69 6.89
C SER A 8 -24.62 7.59 6.16
N PRO A 9 -24.19 8.66 5.50
CA PRO A 9 -22.87 8.64 4.86
C PRO A 9 -21.73 8.31 5.83
N GLN A 10 -21.78 8.84 7.05
CA GLN A 10 -20.77 8.55 8.05
C GLN A 10 -20.75 7.06 8.43
N GLN A 11 -21.94 6.49 8.61
CA GLN A 11 -22.05 5.08 8.96
C GLN A 11 -21.58 4.20 7.80
N ALA A 12 -21.93 4.54 6.57
CA ALA A 12 -21.48 3.80 5.40
C ALA A 12 -19.94 3.79 5.31
N MET A 13 -19.31 4.93 5.55
CA MET A 13 -17.85 5.01 5.53
C MET A 13 -17.22 4.21 6.67
N ALA A 14 -17.83 4.24 7.86
CA ALA A 14 -17.35 3.46 9.00
C ALA A 14 -17.45 1.95 8.71
N ASP A 15 -18.55 1.52 8.10
CA ASP A 15 -18.76 0.11 7.75
C ASP A 15 -17.72 -0.36 6.72
N ARG A 16 -17.43 0.47 5.73
CA ARG A 16 -16.43 0.16 4.71
C ARG A 16 -15.03 0.04 5.33
N ALA A 17 -14.68 0.96 6.24
CA ALA A 17 -13.39 0.92 6.91
C ALA A 17 -13.25 -0.34 7.77
N GLU A 18 -14.30 -0.72 8.49
CA GLU A 18 -14.29 -1.93 9.30
C GLU A 18 -14.16 -3.18 8.44
N TYR A 19 -14.88 -3.25 7.32
CA TYR A 19 -14.78 -4.35 6.39
C TYR A 19 -13.34 -4.53 5.88
N ALA A 20 -12.72 -3.42 5.48
CA ALA A 20 -11.34 -3.45 4.99
C ALA A 20 -10.37 -3.90 6.09
N ARG A 21 -10.51 -3.38 7.31
CA ARG A 21 -9.64 -3.76 8.42
C ARG A 21 -9.75 -5.24 8.76
N LYS A 22 -10.95 -5.81 8.70
CA LYS A 22 -11.14 -7.25 8.96
C LYS A 22 -10.44 -8.09 7.91
N GLY A 23 -10.50 -7.67 6.65
CA GLY A 23 -9.80 -8.36 5.57
C GLY A 23 -8.29 -8.29 5.73
N ILE A 24 -7.77 -7.13 6.10
CA ILE A 24 -6.35 -6.93 6.36
C ILE A 24 -5.89 -7.81 7.53
N ALA A 25 -6.69 -7.88 8.58
CA ALA A 25 -6.36 -8.67 9.76
C ALA A 25 -6.25 -10.18 9.49
N ARG A 26 -6.85 -10.67 8.41
CA ARG A 26 -6.70 -12.06 7.98
C ARG A 26 -5.38 -12.33 7.30
N GLY A 27 -4.70 -11.28 6.85
CA GLY A 27 -3.40 -11.41 6.21
C GLY A 27 -2.30 -11.72 7.23
N ARG A 28 -1.20 -12.26 6.72
CA ARG A 28 -0.03 -12.54 7.56
C ARG A 28 0.78 -11.26 7.72
N SER A 29 1.35 -11.08 8.89
CA SER A 29 2.09 -9.87 9.23
C SER A 29 3.35 -9.68 8.38
N VAL A 30 3.67 -8.42 8.16
CA VAL A 30 4.93 -8.01 7.56
C VAL A 30 5.60 -7.04 8.52
N VAL A 31 6.90 -7.19 8.69
CA VAL A 31 7.70 -6.29 9.52
C VAL A 31 8.67 -5.54 8.62
N VAL A 32 8.73 -4.22 8.79
CA VAL A 32 9.66 -3.35 8.07
C VAL A 32 10.46 -2.61 9.12
N LEU A 33 11.77 -2.78 9.09
CA LEU A 33 12.66 -2.19 10.09
C LEU A 33 13.79 -1.43 9.42
N GLN A 34 14.06 -0.24 9.94
CA GLN A 34 15.24 0.52 9.57
C GLN A 34 16.41 0.11 10.46
N TYR A 35 17.58 -0.04 9.87
CA TYR A 35 18.81 -0.29 10.61
C TYR A 35 19.96 0.53 10.00
N THR A 36 21.15 0.42 10.56
CA THR A 36 22.27 1.29 10.20
C THR A 36 22.60 1.28 8.71
N ASP A 37 22.50 0.11 8.06
CA ASP A 37 22.91 -0.04 6.66
C ASP A 37 21.76 -0.10 5.68
N GLY A 38 20.54 0.11 6.12
CA GLY A 38 19.40 0.09 5.22
C GLY A 38 18.08 -0.20 5.90
N ILE A 39 17.22 -0.88 5.14
CA ILE A 39 15.87 -1.25 5.59
C ILE A 39 15.68 -2.74 5.33
N VAL A 40 15.19 -3.46 6.32
CA VAL A 40 14.91 -4.89 6.18
C VAL A 40 13.40 -5.12 6.20
N PHE A 41 12.94 -5.98 5.31
CA PHE A 41 11.56 -6.43 5.23
C PHE A 41 11.51 -7.90 5.59
N VAL A 42 10.61 -8.27 6.48
CA VAL A 42 10.40 -9.67 6.88
C VAL A 42 8.92 -9.99 6.79
N ALA A 43 8.60 -11.07 6.10
CA ALA A 43 7.22 -11.51 5.94
C ALA A 43 7.13 -13.02 6.04
N GLU A 44 6.09 -13.51 6.70
CA GLU A 44 5.77 -14.92 6.64
C GLU A 44 5.11 -15.19 5.29
N ASN A 45 5.73 -16.07 4.50
CA ASN A 45 5.24 -16.35 3.15
C ASN A 45 5.39 -17.84 2.84
N PRO A 46 4.35 -18.65 3.08
CA PRO A 46 4.39 -20.07 2.81
C PRO A 46 4.32 -20.43 1.32
N SER A 47 3.98 -19.47 0.46
CA SER A 47 3.82 -19.70 -0.97
C SER A 47 4.96 -19.04 -1.74
N ARG A 48 5.56 -19.78 -2.68
CA ARG A 48 6.60 -19.23 -3.55
C ARG A 48 6.04 -18.30 -4.63
N ALA A 49 4.75 -18.35 -4.86
CA ALA A 49 4.11 -17.54 -5.91
C ALA A 49 3.71 -16.15 -5.43
N LEU A 50 3.66 -15.91 -4.11
CA LEU A 50 3.24 -14.64 -3.56
C LEU A 50 4.43 -13.68 -3.45
N HIS A 51 4.20 -12.44 -3.86
CA HIS A 51 5.19 -11.37 -3.76
C HIS A 51 4.73 -10.33 -2.74
N LYS A 52 4.78 -10.70 -1.45
CA LYS A 52 4.39 -9.79 -0.37
C LYS A 52 5.39 -8.65 -0.21
N VAL A 53 6.63 -8.90 -0.55
CA VAL A 53 7.72 -7.94 -0.50
C VAL A 53 8.37 -7.91 -1.87
N SER A 54 8.54 -6.73 -2.44
CA SER A 54 9.21 -6.62 -3.72
C SER A 54 9.84 -5.25 -3.92
N GLU A 55 10.80 -5.19 -4.84
CA GLU A 55 11.33 -3.92 -5.31
C GLU A 55 10.34 -3.29 -6.26
N ILE A 56 10.15 -1.98 -6.13
CA ILE A 56 9.35 -1.20 -7.06
C ILE A 56 10.27 -0.45 -8.02
N TYR A 57 11.36 0.11 -7.51
CA TYR A 57 12.32 0.83 -8.31
C TYR A 57 13.68 0.82 -7.60
N ASP A 58 14.67 1.54 -8.12
CA ASP A 58 16.07 1.47 -7.70
C ASP A 58 16.31 1.40 -6.18
N ARG A 59 15.67 2.28 -5.42
CA ARG A 59 15.84 2.39 -3.97
C ARG A 59 14.53 2.29 -3.22
N ILE A 60 13.51 1.79 -3.87
CA ILE A 60 12.16 1.77 -3.34
C ILE A 60 11.63 0.35 -3.30
N ALA A 61 11.13 -0.06 -2.16
CA ALA A 61 10.54 -1.37 -1.96
C ALA A 61 9.11 -1.25 -1.44
N PHE A 62 8.37 -2.32 -1.63
CA PHE A 62 6.95 -2.42 -1.36
C PHE A 62 6.71 -3.66 -0.51
N ALA A 63 5.87 -3.52 0.50
CA ALA A 63 5.35 -4.66 1.25
C ALA A 63 3.86 -4.47 1.44
N ALA A 64 3.12 -5.57 1.52
CA ALA A 64 1.68 -5.50 1.66
C ALA A 64 1.15 -6.60 2.56
N VAL A 65 0.04 -6.28 3.23
CA VAL A 65 -0.74 -7.22 4.02
C VAL A 65 -2.18 -7.13 3.52
N GLY A 66 -2.85 -8.27 3.37
CA GLY A 66 -4.24 -8.32 2.96
C GLY A 66 -4.48 -9.28 1.81
N ARG A 67 -5.45 -8.97 0.97
CA ARG A 67 -5.83 -9.85 -0.13
C ARG A 67 -4.81 -9.81 -1.26
N TYR A 68 -4.32 -10.99 -1.64
CA TYR A 68 -3.24 -11.12 -2.61
C TYR A 68 -3.53 -10.46 -3.95
N ASN A 69 -4.69 -10.73 -4.53
CA ASN A 69 -5.00 -10.20 -5.85
C ASN A 69 -5.07 -8.67 -5.85
N GLU A 70 -5.51 -8.10 -4.73
CA GLU A 70 -5.60 -6.64 -4.61
C GLU A 70 -4.22 -6.00 -4.48
N PHE A 71 -3.37 -6.52 -3.59
CA PHE A 71 -2.05 -5.91 -3.45
C PHE A 71 -1.14 -6.23 -4.64
N GLU A 72 -1.36 -7.33 -5.33
CA GLU A 72 -0.58 -7.63 -6.54
C GLU A 72 -0.90 -6.64 -7.65
N ASN A 73 -2.16 -6.26 -7.83
CA ASN A 73 -2.54 -5.20 -8.75
C ASN A 73 -1.86 -3.88 -8.42
N LEU A 74 -1.81 -3.54 -7.14
CA LEU A 74 -1.18 -2.31 -6.68
C LEU A 74 0.34 -2.35 -6.90
N ARG A 75 0.97 -3.48 -6.63
CA ARG A 75 2.40 -3.65 -6.86
C ARG A 75 2.76 -3.42 -8.32
N ILE A 76 2.04 -4.06 -9.21
CA ILE A 76 2.27 -3.94 -10.66
C ILE A 76 2.05 -2.48 -11.10
N ALA A 77 0.98 -1.85 -10.63
CA ALA A 77 0.71 -0.46 -10.96
C ALA A 77 1.83 0.47 -10.47
N GLY A 78 2.38 0.20 -9.30
CA GLY A 78 3.50 0.98 -8.76
C GLY A 78 4.76 0.83 -9.59
N VAL A 79 5.09 -0.38 -10.00
CA VAL A 79 6.25 -0.64 -10.87
C VAL A 79 6.10 0.12 -12.19
N ARG A 80 4.93 0.05 -12.80
CA ARG A 80 4.66 0.75 -14.07
C ARG A 80 4.75 2.25 -13.93
N LEU A 81 4.20 2.80 -12.86
CA LEU A 81 4.26 4.24 -12.61
C LEU A 81 5.70 4.70 -12.41
N ALA A 82 6.48 3.95 -11.64
CA ALA A 82 7.89 4.27 -11.41
C ALA A 82 8.70 4.22 -12.71
N ASP A 83 8.50 3.16 -13.50
CA ASP A 83 9.18 3.01 -14.78
C ASP A 83 8.85 4.15 -15.73
N MET A 84 7.59 4.54 -15.80
CA MET A 84 7.14 5.60 -16.68
C MET A 84 7.74 6.95 -16.26
N ARG A 85 7.72 7.26 -14.98
CA ARG A 85 8.30 8.51 -14.48
C ARG A 85 9.81 8.55 -14.66
N GLY A 86 10.49 7.45 -14.37
CA GLY A 86 11.94 7.36 -14.53
C GLY A 86 12.38 7.49 -15.96
N TYR A 87 11.60 6.97 -16.90
CA TYR A 87 11.87 7.09 -18.34
C TYR A 87 11.60 8.50 -18.85
N ALA A 88 10.46 9.09 -18.44
CA ALA A 88 10.03 10.40 -18.96
C ALA A 88 10.86 11.56 -18.42
N TYR A 89 11.40 11.43 -17.23
CA TYR A 89 12.16 12.50 -16.56
C TYR A 89 13.56 12.02 -16.20
N ASP A 90 13.73 11.58 -14.95
CA ASP A 90 15.00 11.07 -14.46
C ASP A 90 14.71 10.01 -13.41
N ARG A 91 15.57 9.00 -13.33
CA ARG A 91 15.40 7.93 -12.34
C ARG A 91 15.35 8.48 -10.91
N ARG A 92 16.07 9.58 -10.65
CA ARG A 92 16.08 10.22 -9.33
C ARG A 92 14.77 10.92 -8.98
N ASP A 93 13.94 11.21 -9.97
CA ASP A 93 12.64 11.84 -9.76
C ASP A 93 11.59 10.86 -9.25
N VAL A 94 11.87 9.57 -9.30
CA VAL A 94 10.99 8.53 -8.76
C VAL A 94 11.30 8.41 -7.27
N THR A 95 10.35 8.80 -6.44
CA THR A 95 10.52 8.79 -4.99
C THR A 95 9.48 7.93 -4.29
N GLY A 96 9.84 7.42 -3.12
CA GLY A 96 8.91 6.69 -2.27
C GLY A 96 7.72 7.54 -1.88
N ARG A 97 7.94 8.82 -1.59
CA ARG A 97 6.87 9.75 -1.25
C ARG A 97 5.89 9.93 -2.40
N GLY A 98 6.40 10.06 -3.63
CA GLY A 98 5.54 10.19 -4.81
C GLY A 98 4.70 8.96 -5.03
N LEU A 99 5.29 7.78 -4.86
CA LEU A 99 4.56 6.51 -4.97
C LEU A 99 3.54 6.36 -3.84
N ALA A 100 3.90 6.71 -2.62
CA ALA A 100 2.98 6.63 -1.49
C ALA A 100 1.76 7.53 -1.70
N ASN A 101 1.97 8.74 -2.23
CA ASN A 101 0.88 9.65 -2.55
C ASN A 101 -0.02 9.09 -3.65
N ALA A 102 0.55 8.48 -4.68
CA ALA A 102 -0.23 7.87 -5.74
C ALA A 102 -1.06 6.69 -5.22
N TYR A 103 -0.49 5.86 -4.38
CA TYR A 103 -1.22 4.76 -3.74
C TYR A 103 -2.33 5.28 -2.84
N ALA A 104 -2.06 6.33 -2.07
CA ALA A 104 -3.05 6.91 -1.20
C ALA A 104 -4.26 7.42 -2.00
N GLN A 105 -4.02 8.06 -3.13
CA GLN A 105 -5.10 8.50 -4.01
C GLN A 105 -5.88 7.32 -4.59
N THR A 106 -5.17 6.31 -5.06
CA THR A 106 -5.81 5.12 -5.64
C THR A 106 -6.67 4.40 -4.62
N LEU A 107 -6.15 4.15 -3.43
CA LEU A 107 -6.91 3.48 -2.37
C LEU A 107 -8.08 4.34 -1.89
N GLY A 108 -7.90 5.65 -1.82
CA GLY A 108 -8.97 6.56 -1.46
C GLY A 108 -10.10 6.55 -2.48
N THR A 109 -9.79 6.55 -3.76
CA THR A 109 -10.78 6.45 -4.84
C THR A 109 -11.53 5.12 -4.76
N ILE A 110 -10.80 4.01 -4.61
CA ILE A 110 -11.42 2.69 -4.47
C ILE A 110 -12.31 2.64 -3.22
N PHE A 111 -11.83 3.22 -2.11
CA PHE A 111 -12.58 3.22 -0.86
C PHE A 111 -13.90 3.95 -0.98
N THR A 112 -13.95 5.06 -1.71
CA THR A 112 -15.15 5.90 -1.78
C THR A 112 -16.05 5.61 -2.97
N GLU A 113 -15.50 5.12 -4.09
CA GLU A 113 -16.23 5.05 -5.36
C GLU A 113 -16.59 3.63 -5.81
N THR A 114 -15.96 2.61 -5.24
CA THR A 114 -16.31 1.23 -5.60
C THR A 114 -17.25 0.62 -4.58
N GLN A 115 -17.89 -0.49 -4.95
CA GLN A 115 -18.78 -1.20 -4.04
C GLN A 115 -18.02 -1.82 -2.86
N LYS A 116 -16.76 -2.17 -3.07
CA LYS A 116 -15.97 -2.85 -2.06
C LYS A 116 -14.62 -2.15 -1.93
N PRO A 117 -14.23 -1.71 -0.72
CA PRO A 117 -12.88 -1.19 -0.51
C PRO A 117 -11.85 -2.30 -0.63
N TYR A 118 -10.62 -1.94 -0.98
CA TYR A 118 -9.53 -2.90 -0.94
C TYR A 118 -9.20 -3.26 0.49
N GLU A 119 -8.94 -4.55 0.70
CA GLU A 119 -8.57 -5.10 2.02
C GLU A 119 -7.06 -5.24 2.06
N VAL A 120 -6.35 -4.12 1.93
CA VAL A 120 -4.89 -4.11 1.89
C VAL A 120 -4.32 -2.96 2.71
N GLU A 121 -3.15 -3.20 3.25
CA GLU A 121 -2.31 -2.19 3.86
C GLU A 121 -0.94 -2.31 3.20
N ILE A 122 -0.37 -1.17 2.81
CA ILE A 122 0.87 -1.12 2.04
C ILE A 122 1.92 -0.37 2.84
N CYS A 123 3.15 -0.83 2.75
CA CYS A 123 4.31 -0.08 3.22
C CYS A 123 5.21 0.20 2.02
N ILE A 124 5.60 1.46 1.85
CA ILE A 124 6.58 1.89 0.86
C ILE A 124 7.80 2.38 1.62
N ALA A 125 8.96 1.89 1.24
CA ALA A 125 10.21 2.32 1.85
C ALA A 125 11.19 2.75 0.79
N GLN A 126 11.89 3.84 1.05
CA GLN A 126 12.96 4.32 0.20
C GLN A 126 14.23 4.39 1.03
N VAL A 127 15.29 3.73 0.57
CA VAL A 127 16.58 3.81 1.24
C VAL A 127 17.32 5.05 0.73
N GLY A 128 17.88 5.83 1.67
CA GLY A 128 18.65 7.03 1.36
C GLY A 128 20.14 6.78 1.41
N ALA A 129 20.89 7.85 1.30
CA ALA A 129 22.36 7.79 1.39
C ALA A 129 22.83 7.53 2.82
N SER A 130 22.02 7.84 3.80
CA SER A 130 22.29 7.59 5.23
C SER A 130 20.99 7.21 5.92
N PRO A 131 21.04 6.63 7.12
CA PRO A 131 19.81 6.26 7.84
C PRO A 131 18.84 7.42 8.05
N GLU A 132 19.36 8.62 8.22
CA GLU A 132 18.55 9.81 8.45
C GLU A 132 17.72 10.20 7.24
N SER A 133 18.13 9.80 6.05
CA SER A 133 17.42 10.10 4.82
C SER A 133 16.54 8.95 4.31
N ASP A 134 16.48 7.85 5.04
CA ASP A 134 15.54 6.77 4.72
C ASP A 134 14.10 7.24 4.99
N GLU A 135 13.16 6.75 4.19
CA GLU A 135 11.76 7.13 4.32
C GLU A 135 10.88 5.89 4.34
N LEU A 136 9.92 5.89 5.24
CA LEU A 136 8.95 4.81 5.39
C LEU A 136 7.54 5.40 5.36
N TYR A 137 6.67 4.82 4.54
CA TYR A 137 5.27 5.27 4.42
C TYR A 137 4.35 4.08 4.57
N ARG A 138 3.28 4.29 5.32
CA ARG A 138 2.25 3.29 5.53
C ARG A 138 0.94 3.83 4.99
N ILE A 139 0.31 3.07 4.11
CA ILE A 139 -0.95 3.44 3.48
C ILE A 139 -1.99 2.39 3.86
N THR A 140 -3.07 2.83 4.48
CA THR A 140 -4.13 1.96 4.96
C THR A 140 -5.37 2.07 4.09
N GLU A 141 -6.42 1.37 4.49
CA GLU A 141 -7.69 1.32 3.78
C GLU A 141 -8.31 2.68 3.50
N ARG A 142 -7.93 3.71 4.26
CA ARG A 142 -8.47 5.06 4.09
C ARG A 142 -7.53 5.97 3.31
N ALA A 143 -6.46 5.43 2.78
CA ALA A 143 -5.47 6.18 2.03
C ALA A 143 -4.80 7.30 2.86
N GLY A 144 -3.54 7.54 2.66
CA GLY A 144 -2.89 8.72 3.17
C GLY A 144 -2.52 8.73 4.63
N ARG A 145 -2.30 7.61 5.21
CA ARG A 145 -1.78 7.59 6.57
C ARG A 145 -0.41 7.01 6.65
#